data_6cd39909b8eabde87bb2deba734dfa39
#
_entry.id   6cd39909b8eabde87bb2deba734dfa39
#
_cell.length_a   1.000
_cell.length_b   1.000
_cell.length_c   1.000
_cell.angle_alpha   90.00
_cell.angle_beta   90.00
_cell.angle_gamma   90.00
#
_symmetry.space_group_name_H-M   'P 1'
#
loop_
_entity.id
_entity.type
_entity.pdbx_description
1 polymer ?
#
loop_
_entity_poly.entity_id
_entity_poly.type
_entity_poly.pdbx_seq_one_letter_code
_entity_poly.pdbx_strand_id
1 'polypeptide(L)'
;YGARGAFGVVLVTTKSARKDKISVDYSGSVSIISETVRPKYETDSQTWYDNYMTAYVGYSHHLPTGINNFFPWTQSWEDEYKKRMNDPDRSYLEWELDASGKYQYYGRNTDWYDLFYKKSTTAHQHNIRISGGGKTSSFIASARYYEQDGIYRVGDEKFRQLNARAKGTVNITKWLTVENNTDFVRRSYHQPTTYAQNLLVRRNLEHQGFPITRVTNPDGTWTAAAVYTGYANMAEGNSYRDNLKFDMKNTTVVTIDLIKDVLVAKADYSYLFNHSRQNDVISQVTYSNGPGIQISYPASSSMRTTETQIEYHSGNANLSFTPRLPEDHSLNVMAGWNIEHKRARNTRMGRDGFIVDGKPNYSLMNGIDYVLEDANSYDWGFVGIFYRASYAYKGKY
;
A
#
# COMPACT_ATOMS: atom_id res chain seq x y z
N TYR A 1 23.42 -22.09 -6.51
CA TYR A 1 22.29 -21.20 -6.78
C TYR A 1 21.35 -21.70 -7.87
N GLY A 2 21.74 -22.74 -8.65
CA GLY A 2 20.92 -23.39 -9.68
C GLY A 2 20.31 -22.41 -10.70
N ALA A 3 19.23 -22.80 -11.35
CA ALA A 3 18.52 -21.99 -12.34
C ALA A 3 18.00 -20.65 -11.79
N ARG A 4 17.73 -20.53 -10.49
CA ARG A 4 17.30 -19.28 -9.83
C ARG A 4 18.42 -18.23 -9.74
N GLY A 5 19.68 -18.64 -9.85
CA GLY A 5 20.85 -17.74 -9.85
C GLY A 5 21.34 -17.34 -11.25
N ALA A 6 20.63 -17.74 -12.31
CA ALA A 6 21.05 -17.49 -13.70
C ALA A 6 21.25 -16.01 -14.05
N PHE A 7 20.55 -15.12 -13.39
CA PHE A 7 20.65 -13.65 -13.58
C PHE A 7 21.48 -12.93 -12.52
N GLY A 8 22.19 -13.67 -11.67
CA GLY A 8 23.02 -13.15 -10.60
C GLY A 8 22.39 -13.34 -9.21
N VAL A 9 23.23 -13.16 -8.20
CA VAL A 9 22.83 -13.31 -6.78
C VAL A 9 23.38 -12.14 -5.98
N VAL A 10 22.53 -11.49 -5.19
CA VAL A 10 22.96 -10.47 -4.22
C VAL A 10 23.04 -11.11 -2.85
N LEU A 11 24.24 -11.17 -2.29
CA LEU A 11 24.46 -11.65 -0.93
C LEU A 11 24.44 -10.48 0.06
N VAL A 12 23.46 -10.47 0.97
CA VAL A 12 23.35 -9.46 2.02
C VAL A 12 23.85 -10.05 3.35
N THR A 13 24.94 -9.51 3.86
CA THR A 13 25.47 -9.88 5.18
C THR A 13 25.07 -8.82 6.20
N THR A 14 24.42 -9.22 7.28
CA THR A 14 24.03 -8.32 8.36
C THR A 14 25.14 -8.16 9.38
N LYS A 15 25.19 -6.97 10.02
CA LYS A 15 26.16 -6.70 11.09
C LYS A 15 26.04 -7.72 12.22
N SER A 16 27.16 -8.12 12.77
CA SER A 16 27.26 -8.91 14.01
C SER A 16 27.44 -8.00 15.22
N ALA A 17 27.07 -8.47 16.41
CA ALA A 17 27.32 -7.75 17.66
C ALA A 17 28.83 -7.63 17.93
N ARG A 18 29.22 -6.52 18.53
CA ARG A 18 30.61 -6.39 19.09
C ARG A 18 30.73 -7.28 20.31
N LYS A 19 31.83 -7.99 20.41
CA LYS A 19 32.16 -8.79 21.59
C LYS A 19 32.60 -7.84 22.75
N ASP A 20 32.35 -8.26 23.97
CA ASP A 20 32.81 -7.63 25.21
C ASP A 20 32.28 -6.21 25.51
N LYS A 21 31.21 -5.75 24.84
CA LYS A 21 30.57 -4.47 25.11
C LYS A 21 29.07 -4.49 24.84
N ILE A 22 28.29 -4.01 25.81
CA ILE A 22 26.86 -3.69 25.58
C ILE A 22 26.75 -2.28 24.97
N SER A 23 25.98 -2.12 23.94
CA SER A 23 25.71 -0.85 23.29
C SER A 23 24.20 -0.68 23.14
N VAL A 24 23.73 0.52 23.43
CA VAL A 24 22.35 0.96 23.16
C VAL A 24 22.43 2.15 22.22
N ASP A 25 21.83 2.02 21.06
CA ASP A 25 21.80 3.06 20.04
C ASP A 25 20.34 3.47 19.82
N TYR A 26 20.07 4.77 19.82
CA TYR A 26 18.81 5.35 19.43
C TYR A 26 19.01 6.35 18.30
N SER A 27 18.11 6.34 17.32
CA SER A 27 18.02 7.38 16.29
C SER A 27 16.57 7.70 15.98
N GLY A 28 16.28 8.97 15.80
CA GLY A 28 14.99 9.47 15.39
C GLY A 28 15.13 10.43 14.22
N SER A 29 14.10 10.49 13.38
CA SER A 29 14.00 11.47 12.31
C SER A 29 12.56 11.92 12.11
N VAL A 30 12.40 13.17 11.75
CA VAL A 30 11.14 13.76 11.27
C VAL A 30 11.38 14.25 9.85
N SER A 31 10.45 13.97 8.97
CA SER A 31 10.53 14.33 7.56
C SER A 31 9.29 15.13 7.17
N ILE A 32 9.47 16.17 6.37
CA ILE A 32 8.40 16.85 5.65
C ILE A 32 8.46 16.37 4.22
N ILE A 33 7.36 15.83 3.72
CA ILE A 33 7.23 15.27 2.38
C ILE A 33 6.35 16.23 1.59
N SER A 34 6.86 16.76 0.49
CA SER A 34 6.14 17.68 -0.39
C SER A 34 6.00 17.06 -1.78
N GLU A 35 4.95 17.47 -2.50
CA GLU A 35 4.80 17.12 -3.89
C GLU A 35 5.98 17.67 -4.72
N THR A 36 6.57 16.84 -5.57
CA THR A 36 7.66 17.25 -6.46
C THR A 36 7.16 17.93 -7.73
N VAL A 37 5.96 17.57 -8.18
CA VAL A 37 5.28 18.12 -9.34
C VAL A 37 3.82 18.27 -9.01
N ARG A 38 3.31 19.50 -9.09
CA ARG A 38 1.88 19.80 -9.01
C ARG A 38 1.34 19.94 -10.43
N PRO A 39 0.34 19.15 -10.85
CA PRO A 39 -0.31 19.36 -12.13
C PRO A 39 -0.95 20.75 -12.18
N LYS A 40 -0.83 21.42 -13.30
CA LYS A 40 -1.54 22.67 -13.55
C LYS A 40 -2.90 22.33 -14.14
N TYR A 41 -3.93 22.42 -13.33
CA TYR A 41 -5.32 22.32 -13.79
C TYR A 41 -5.83 23.74 -14.08
N GLU A 42 -6.70 23.84 -15.10
CA GLU A 42 -7.46 25.06 -15.30
C GLU A 42 -8.52 25.20 -14.19
N THR A 43 -8.47 26.27 -13.45
CA THR A 43 -9.39 26.55 -12.34
C THR A 43 -10.33 27.72 -12.63
N ASP A 44 -10.09 28.48 -13.70
CA ASP A 44 -11.03 29.46 -14.19
C ASP A 44 -12.13 28.80 -15.01
N SER A 45 -13.38 28.96 -14.56
CA SER A 45 -14.56 28.31 -15.16
C SER A 45 -14.80 28.73 -16.59
N GLN A 46 -14.55 30.00 -16.93
CA GLN A 46 -14.78 30.51 -18.28
C GLN A 46 -13.73 29.97 -19.24
N THR A 47 -12.45 30.10 -18.90
CA THR A 47 -11.35 29.57 -19.72
C THR A 47 -11.52 28.07 -19.93
N TRP A 48 -11.87 27.32 -18.86
CA TRP A 48 -12.12 25.90 -18.96
C TRP A 48 -13.29 25.56 -19.91
N TYR A 49 -14.41 26.29 -19.79
CA TYR A 49 -15.60 26.08 -20.61
C TYR A 49 -15.31 26.35 -22.08
N ASP A 50 -14.67 27.47 -22.40
CA ASP A 50 -14.33 27.86 -23.78
C ASP A 50 -13.40 26.82 -24.44
N ASN A 51 -12.40 26.34 -23.69
CA ASN A 51 -11.50 25.28 -24.15
C ASN A 51 -12.23 23.95 -24.33
N TYR A 52 -13.12 23.59 -23.40
CA TYR A 52 -13.93 22.38 -23.50
C TYR A 52 -14.83 22.42 -24.75
N MET A 53 -15.56 23.50 -24.96
CA MET A 53 -16.46 23.66 -26.11
C MET A 53 -15.69 23.65 -27.43
N THR A 54 -14.55 24.32 -27.50
CA THR A 54 -13.68 24.31 -28.67
C THR A 54 -13.22 22.89 -29.00
N ALA A 55 -12.74 22.16 -28.02
CA ALA A 55 -12.27 20.78 -28.20
C ALA A 55 -13.42 19.82 -28.55
N TYR A 56 -14.55 19.93 -27.86
CA TYR A 56 -15.70 19.05 -28.06
C TYR A 56 -16.29 19.23 -29.47
N VAL A 57 -16.56 20.47 -29.85
CA VAL A 57 -17.14 20.76 -31.19
C VAL A 57 -16.14 20.44 -32.29
N GLY A 58 -14.87 20.73 -32.10
CA GLY A 58 -13.81 20.36 -33.04
C GLY A 58 -13.68 18.87 -33.29
N TYR A 59 -13.97 18.04 -32.28
CA TYR A 59 -13.94 16.57 -32.40
C TYR A 59 -15.27 15.99 -32.87
N SER A 60 -16.39 16.40 -32.26
CA SER A 60 -17.71 15.78 -32.48
C SER A 60 -18.51 16.39 -33.64
N HIS A 61 -18.13 17.60 -34.10
CA HIS A 61 -18.82 18.38 -35.11
C HIS A 61 -20.26 18.73 -34.76
N HIS A 62 -20.65 18.65 -33.49
CA HIS A 62 -21.95 19.07 -32.98
C HIS A 62 -21.84 19.58 -31.53
N LEU A 63 -22.87 20.27 -31.07
CA LEU A 63 -22.92 20.74 -29.67
C LEU A 63 -23.15 19.57 -28.71
N PRO A 64 -22.64 19.64 -27.46
CA PRO A 64 -22.87 18.61 -26.45
C PRO A 64 -24.36 18.59 -26.04
N THR A 65 -24.81 17.43 -25.52
CA THR A 65 -26.07 17.31 -24.79
C THR A 65 -25.87 17.32 -23.27
N GLY A 66 -24.63 17.25 -22.82
CA GLY A 66 -24.21 17.30 -21.45
C GLY A 66 -22.69 17.42 -21.38
N ILE A 67 -22.18 18.04 -20.35
CA ILE A 67 -20.72 18.14 -20.13
C ILE A 67 -20.21 16.84 -19.50
N ASN A 68 -21.02 16.24 -18.63
CA ASN A 68 -20.80 14.90 -18.05
C ASN A 68 -22.16 14.32 -17.58
N ASN A 69 -22.14 13.22 -16.86
CA ASN A 69 -23.35 12.50 -16.43
C ASN A 69 -24.29 13.31 -15.51
N PHE A 70 -23.80 14.37 -14.89
CA PHE A 70 -24.58 15.16 -13.93
C PHE A 70 -24.66 16.66 -14.28
N PHE A 71 -24.03 17.08 -15.37
CA PHE A 71 -24.05 18.47 -15.82
C PHE A 71 -24.69 18.56 -17.20
N PRO A 72 -26.03 18.68 -17.29
CA PRO A 72 -26.74 18.80 -18.57
C PRO A 72 -26.38 20.13 -19.23
N TRP A 73 -26.10 20.09 -20.52
CA TRP A 73 -25.88 21.26 -21.34
C TRP A 73 -27.13 21.55 -22.18
N THR A 74 -27.55 22.81 -22.24
CA THR A 74 -28.58 23.30 -23.14
C THR A 74 -28.16 24.66 -23.69
N GLN A 75 -28.72 25.04 -24.86
CA GLN A 75 -28.44 26.35 -25.44
C GLN A 75 -28.88 27.48 -24.47
N SER A 76 -30.04 27.34 -23.85
CA SER A 76 -30.56 28.34 -22.89
C SER A 76 -29.64 28.49 -21.66
N TRP A 77 -29.03 27.38 -21.17
CA TRP A 77 -28.05 27.44 -20.12
C TRP A 77 -26.79 28.20 -20.59
N GLU A 78 -26.31 27.92 -21.80
CA GLU A 78 -25.12 28.60 -22.33
C GLU A 78 -25.35 30.11 -22.51
N ASP A 79 -26.49 30.50 -23.02
CA ASP A 79 -26.83 31.90 -23.22
C ASP A 79 -26.88 32.66 -21.89
N GLU A 80 -27.46 32.07 -20.85
CA GLU A 80 -27.50 32.62 -19.51
C GLU A 80 -26.11 32.61 -18.87
N TYR A 81 -25.33 31.54 -19.06
CA TYR A 81 -23.94 31.48 -18.60
C TYR A 81 -23.09 32.60 -19.18
N LYS A 82 -23.13 32.81 -20.49
CA LYS A 82 -22.39 33.89 -21.16
C LYS A 82 -22.83 35.28 -20.69
N LYS A 83 -24.12 35.50 -20.50
CA LYS A 83 -24.65 36.72 -19.94
C LYS A 83 -24.09 36.98 -18.55
N ARG A 84 -24.10 36.00 -17.65
CA ARG A 84 -23.57 36.13 -16.28
C ARG A 84 -22.06 36.27 -16.24
N MET A 85 -21.31 35.65 -17.11
CA MET A 85 -19.85 35.82 -17.19
C MET A 85 -19.44 37.20 -17.64
N ASN A 86 -20.27 37.89 -18.41
CA ASN A 86 -20.05 39.28 -18.86
C ASN A 86 -20.57 40.34 -17.87
N ASP A 87 -21.25 39.92 -16.78
CA ASP A 87 -21.77 40.84 -15.78
C ASP A 87 -20.67 41.14 -14.74
N PRO A 88 -20.30 42.40 -14.52
CA PRO A 88 -19.29 42.76 -13.53
C PRO A 88 -19.71 42.43 -12.10
N ASP A 89 -21.02 42.37 -11.79
CA ASP A 89 -21.57 42.05 -10.48
C ASP A 89 -22.18 40.65 -10.43
N ARG A 90 -21.45 39.69 -10.91
CA ARG A 90 -21.90 38.30 -11.01
C ARG A 90 -21.90 37.49 -9.69
N SER A 91 -21.54 38.08 -8.58
CA SER A 91 -21.41 37.38 -7.28
C SER A 91 -22.72 36.78 -6.76
N TYR A 92 -23.85 37.31 -7.15
CA TYR A 92 -25.21 36.86 -6.77
C TYR A 92 -25.83 35.86 -7.76
N LEU A 93 -25.20 35.63 -8.93
CA LEU A 93 -25.76 34.88 -10.03
C LEU A 93 -25.14 33.50 -10.25
N GLU A 94 -24.53 32.94 -9.21
CA GLU A 94 -23.81 31.65 -9.35
C GLU A 94 -24.73 30.46 -9.54
N TRP A 95 -25.99 30.56 -9.16
CA TRP A 95 -26.96 29.48 -9.28
C TRP A 95 -28.40 29.97 -9.33
N GLU A 96 -29.30 29.13 -9.81
CA GLU A 96 -30.76 29.29 -9.74
C GLU A 96 -31.44 27.95 -9.74
N LEU A 97 -32.76 27.92 -9.56
CA LEU A 97 -33.56 26.72 -9.81
C LEU A 97 -34.09 26.76 -11.26
N ASP A 98 -33.91 25.68 -11.98
CA ASP A 98 -34.52 25.50 -13.29
C ASP A 98 -36.04 25.30 -13.19
N ALA A 99 -36.71 25.24 -14.33
CA ALA A 99 -38.16 25.05 -14.38
C ALA A 99 -38.65 23.75 -13.73
N SER A 100 -37.77 22.77 -13.52
CA SER A 100 -38.07 21.51 -12.83
C SER A 100 -37.77 21.55 -11.32
N GLY A 101 -37.30 22.70 -10.81
CA GLY A 101 -36.94 22.88 -9.42
C GLY A 101 -35.56 22.30 -9.05
N LYS A 102 -34.70 22.04 -10.03
CA LYS A 102 -33.33 21.56 -9.80
C LYS A 102 -32.33 22.71 -9.78
N TYR A 103 -31.25 22.52 -9.00
CA TYR A 103 -30.15 23.47 -8.97
C TYR A 103 -29.45 23.51 -10.33
N GLN A 104 -29.29 24.70 -10.89
CA GLN A 104 -28.53 24.99 -12.08
C GLN A 104 -27.41 25.96 -11.76
N TYR A 105 -26.17 25.63 -12.15
CA TYR A 105 -24.96 26.36 -11.78
C TYR A 105 -24.33 27.06 -12.98
N TYR A 106 -23.70 28.23 -12.71
CA TYR A 106 -23.10 29.08 -13.73
C TYR A 106 -21.63 29.42 -13.43
N GLY A 107 -20.90 28.47 -12.82
CA GLY A 107 -19.48 28.60 -12.52
C GLY A 107 -19.17 29.03 -11.11
N ARG A 108 -17.97 28.69 -10.62
CA ARG A 108 -17.45 29.08 -9.31
C ARG A 108 -15.92 29.12 -9.22
N ASN A 109 -15.16 28.70 -10.22
CA ASN A 109 -13.71 28.59 -10.15
C ASN A 109 -13.24 27.63 -9.04
N THR A 110 -13.83 26.42 -8.99
CA THR A 110 -13.51 25.41 -7.98
C THR A 110 -12.16 24.76 -8.28
N ASP A 111 -11.18 24.93 -7.39
CA ASP A 111 -9.92 24.17 -7.44
C ASP A 111 -10.08 22.81 -6.75
N TRP A 112 -10.57 21.83 -7.50
CA TRP A 112 -10.77 20.48 -7.02
C TRP A 112 -9.46 19.82 -6.56
N TYR A 113 -8.32 20.14 -7.18
CA TYR A 113 -7.04 19.59 -6.79
C TYR A 113 -6.63 20.06 -5.39
N ASP A 114 -6.76 21.35 -5.11
CA ASP A 114 -6.43 21.91 -3.78
C ASP A 114 -7.40 21.42 -2.69
N LEU A 115 -8.65 21.11 -3.05
CA LEU A 115 -9.61 20.50 -2.13
C LEU A 115 -9.18 19.08 -1.71
N PHE A 116 -8.61 18.29 -2.61
CA PHE A 116 -8.22 16.91 -2.33
C PHE A 116 -6.84 16.78 -1.70
N TYR A 117 -5.85 17.59 -2.09
CA TYR A 117 -4.45 17.35 -1.78
C TYR A 117 -3.82 18.41 -0.90
N LYS A 118 -3.06 17.97 0.09
CA LYS A 118 -2.16 18.82 0.87
C LYS A 118 -0.90 19.12 0.05
N LYS A 119 -0.29 20.30 0.27
CA LYS A 119 1.01 20.64 -0.34
C LYS A 119 2.17 19.87 0.30
N SER A 120 2.01 19.49 1.56
CA SER A 120 3.01 18.70 2.29
C SER A 120 2.35 17.86 3.36
N THR A 121 3.03 16.79 3.75
CA THR A 121 2.67 15.90 4.85
C THR A 121 3.90 15.58 5.68
N THR A 122 3.71 14.90 6.80
CA THR A 122 4.78 14.58 7.76
C THR A 122 4.98 13.08 7.89
N ALA A 123 6.22 12.70 8.17
CA ALA A 123 6.56 11.35 8.61
C ALA A 123 7.57 11.42 9.75
N HIS A 124 7.51 10.46 10.66
CA HIS A 124 8.51 10.30 11.70
C HIS A 124 8.94 8.85 11.86
N GLN A 125 10.16 8.69 12.33
CA GLN A 125 10.77 7.39 12.52
C GLN A 125 11.59 7.37 13.81
N HIS A 126 11.48 6.27 14.54
CA HIS A 126 12.25 6.00 15.74
C HIS A 126 12.87 4.60 15.64
N ASN A 127 14.17 4.52 15.91
CA ASN A 127 14.90 3.26 15.91
C ASN A 127 15.61 3.12 17.25
N ILE A 128 15.51 1.94 17.85
CA ILE A 128 16.31 1.55 19.01
C ILE A 128 17.01 0.24 18.69
N ARG A 129 18.28 0.13 19.08
CA ARG A 129 19.06 -1.07 18.94
C ARG A 129 19.85 -1.32 20.20
N ILE A 130 19.81 -2.54 20.68
CA ILE A 130 20.61 -3.03 21.79
C ILE A 130 21.47 -4.17 21.26
N SER A 131 22.74 -4.14 21.51
CA SER A 131 23.65 -5.23 21.11
C SER A 131 24.70 -5.46 22.19
N GLY A 132 25.09 -6.71 22.33
CA GLY A 132 26.12 -7.10 23.31
C GLY A 132 26.61 -8.50 23.06
N GLY A 133 27.65 -8.88 23.75
CA GLY A 133 28.20 -10.22 23.66
C GLY A 133 29.41 -10.40 24.57
N GLY A 134 29.78 -11.65 24.77
CA GLY A 134 30.95 -12.09 25.47
C GLY A 134 31.75 -13.08 24.63
N LYS A 135 32.53 -13.93 25.30
CA LYS A 135 33.41 -14.89 24.64
C LYS A 135 32.65 -16.00 23.89
N THR A 136 31.47 -16.41 24.40
CA THR A 136 30.70 -17.56 23.90
C THR A 136 29.38 -17.17 23.29
N SER A 137 28.89 -15.95 23.48
CA SER A 137 27.61 -15.54 22.96
C SER A 137 27.57 -14.08 22.51
N SER A 138 26.71 -13.76 21.59
CA SER A 138 26.44 -12.37 21.19
C SER A 138 24.97 -12.23 20.78
N PHE A 139 24.42 -11.03 20.94
CA PHE A 139 23.04 -10.73 20.58
C PHE A 139 22.90 -9.32 20.02
N ILE A 140 21.89 -9.15 19.16
CA ILE A 140 21.40 -7.86 18.69
C ILE A 140 19.88 -7.92 18.78
N ALA A 141 19.28 -6.95 19.43
CA ALA A 141 17.83 -6.70 19.36
C ALA A 141 17.59 -5.28 18.85
N SER A 142 16.62 -5.09 17.98
CA SER A 142 16.29 -3.76 17.47
C SER A 142 14.78 -3.65 17.23
N ALA A 143 14.26 -2.44 17.40
CA ALA A 143 12.90 -2.08 17.04
C ALA A 143 12.93 -0.77 16.23
N ARG A 144 12.04 -0.68 15.23
CA ARG A 144 11.82 0.51 14.43
C ARG A 144 10.34 0.77 14.36
N TYR A 145 9.94 1.98 14.69
CA TYR A 145 8.60 2.50 14.42
C TYR A 145 8.69 3.59 13.36
N TYR A 146 7.79 3.53 12.40
CA TYR A 146 7.61 4.54 11.34
C TYR A 146 6.14 4.86 11.21
N GLU A 147 5.80 6.15 11.18
CA GLU A 147 4.46 6.64 10.87
C GLU A 147 4.56 7.75 9.84
N GLN A 148 3.64 7.74 8.88
CA GLN A 148 3.49 8.75 7.84
C GLN A 148 2.02 9.10 7.68
N ASP A 149 1.72 10.38 7.73
CA ASP A 149 0.42 10.92 7.37
C ASP A 149 0.27 10.96 5.85
N GLY A 150 -0.97 10.83 5.37
CA GLY A 150 -1.28 10.86 3.96
C GLY A 150 -1.32 12.24 3.35
N ILE A 151 -1.40 12.26 2.03
CA ILE A 151 -1.43 13.49 1.22
C ILE A 151 -2.83 14.06 1.02
N TYR A 152 -3.88 13.29 1.34
CA TYR A 152 -5.25 13.79 1.20
C TYR A 152 -5.58 14.81 2.29
N ARG A 153 -6.24 15.90 1.87
CA ARG A 153 -6.75 16.93 2.77
C ARG A 153 -8.04 16.50 3.46
N VAL A 154 -8.82 15.67 2.77
CA VAL A 154 -10.09 15.11 3.24
C VAL A 154 -9.96 13.60 3.46
N GLY A 155 -10.61 13.11 4.49
CA GLY A 155 -10.44 11.75 4.95
C GLY A 155 -9.13 11.54 5.73
N ASP A 156 -9.05 10.44 6.45
CA ASP A 156 -7.86 10.08 7.22
C ASP A 156 -7.04 9.06 6.41
N GLU A 157 -5.80 9.42 6.10
CA GLU A 157 -4.86 8.53 5.43
C GLU A 157 -3.61 8.40 6.28
N LYS A 158 -3.28 7.16 6.67
CA LYS A 158 -2.15 6.94 7.56
C LYS A 158 -1.46 5.60 7.33
N PHE A 159 -0.15 5.65 7.21
CA PHE A 159 0.71 4.46 7.15
C PHE A 159 1.51 4.32 8.45
N ARG A 160 1.51 3.11 9.04
CA ARG A 160 2.31 2.75 10.21
C ARG A 160 3.07 1.46 9.97
N GLN A 161 4.31 1.43 10.41
CA GLN A 161 5.13 0.23 10.35
C GLN A 161 5.93 0.03 11.64
N LEU A 162 5.79 -1.15 12.23
CA LEU A 162 6.61 -1.62 13.34
C LEU A 162 7.48 -2.77 12.84
N ASN A 163 8.79 -2.65 13.02
CA ASN A 163 9.75 -3.73 12.80
C ASN A 163 10.38 -4.09 14.14
N ALA A 164 10.54 -5.39 14.40
CA ALA A 164 11.35 -5.89 15.50
C ALA A 164 12.26 -6.99 14.98
N ARG A 165 13.49 -7.02 15.45
CA ARG A 165 14.47 -8.01 15.07
C ARG A 165 15.27 -8.44 16.29
N ALA A 166 15.48 -9.74 16.41
CA ALA A 166 16.40 -10.32 17.38
C ALA A 166 17.33 -11.30 16.66
N LYS A 167 18.63 -11.16 16.86
CA LYS A 167 19.66 -12.09 16.39
C LYS A 167 20.53 -12.49 17.57
N GLY A 168 20.72 -13.80 17.74
CA GLY A 168 21.61 -14.36 18.74
C GLY A 168 22.55 -15.38 18.13
N THR A 169 23.78 -15.42 18.61
CA THR A 169 24.77 -16.45 18.28
C THR A 169 25.34 -16.99 19.58
N VAL A 170 25.38 -18.31 19.73
CA VAL A 170 25.92 -18.99 20.90
C VAL A 170 26.88 -20.09 20.46
N ASN A 171 28.12 -20.03 20.95
CA ASN A 171 29.07 -21.12 20.84
C ASN A 171 28.83 -22.06 22.03
N ILE A 172 28.05 -23.12 21.86
CA ILE A 172 27.69 -24.06 22.91
C ILE A 172 28.93 -24.82 23.37
N THR A 173 29.75 -25.21 22.40
CA THR A 173 31.08 -25.82 22.61
C THR A 173 32.08 -25.18 21.65
N LYS A 174 33.34 -25.65 21.66
CA LYS A 174 34.36 -25.22 20.68
C LYS A 174 34.08 -25.68 19.26
N TRP A 175 33.20 -26.67 19.11
CA TRP A 175 32.84 -27.30 17.81
C TRP A 175 31.39 -27.13 17.44
N LEU A 176 30.54 -26.54 18.30
CA LEU A 176 29.09 -26.37 18.03
C LEU A 176 28.68 -24.90 18.21
N THR A 177 28.24 -24.30 17.13
CA THR A 177 27.69 -22.94 17.12
C THR A 177 26.23 -22.96 16.65
N VAL A 178 25.37 -22.25 17.38
CA VAL A 178 23.97 -22.04 17.00
C VAL A 178 23.72 -20.55 16.85
N GLU A 179 23.14 -20.17 15.72
CA GLU A 179 22.67 -18.82 15.43
C GLU A 179 21.16 -18.84 15.19
N ASN A 180 20.44 -17.93 15.81
CA ASN A 180 19.02 -17.69 15.50
C ASN A 180 18.81 -16.22 15.13
N ASN A 181 17.99 -16.00 14.11
CA ASN A 181 17.57 -14.66 13.66
C ASN A 181 16.07 -14.65 13.46
N THR A 182 15.39 -13.78 14.21
CA THR A 182 13.94 -13.58 14.11
C THR A 182 13.66 -12.17 13.68
N ASP A 183 12.89 -12.01 12.62
CA ASP A 183 12.41 -10.75 12.10
C ASP A 183 10.88 -10.72 12.18
N PHE A 184 10.34 -9.61 12.63
CA PHE A 184 8.91 -9.34 12.74
C PHE A 184 8.60 -7.99 12.12
N VAL A 185 7.57 -7.93 11.26
CA VAL A 185 7.11 -6.67 10.66
C VAL A 185 5.58 -6.62 10.70
N ARG A 186 5.05 -5.54 11.25
CA ARG A 186 3.62 -5.21 11.17
C ARG A 186 3.45 -3.91 10.41
N ARG A 187 2.65 -3.90 9.36
CA ARG A 187 2.27 -2.72 8.59
C ARG A 187 0.77 -2.53 8.67
N SER A 188 0.33 -1.31 8.90
CA SER A 188 -1.06 -0.93 8.75
C SER A 188 -1.13 0.30 7.84
N TYR A 189 -2.07 0.27 6.89
CA TYR A 189 -2.34 1.38 6.01
C TYR A 189 -3.83 1.58 5.94
N HIS A 190 -4.27 2.72 6.44
CA HIS A 190 -5.63 3.23 6.33
C HIS A 190 -5.66 4.29 5.25
N GLN A 191 -6.63 4.22 4.36
CA GLN A 191 -6.82 5.22 3.32
C GLN A 191 -8.30 5.41 3.00
N PRO A 192 -8.77 6.64 2.80
CA PRO A 192 -10.10 6.90 2.34
C PRO A 192 -10.27 6.38 0.91
N THR A 193 -11.48 5.96 0.56
CA THR A 193 -11.83 5.52 -0.79
C THR A 193 -13.00 6.28 -1.34
N THR A 194 -13.16 6.22 -2.66
CA THR A 194 -14.32 6.73 -3.35
C THR A 194 -15.38 5.63 -3.52
N TYR A 195 -16.55 5.98 -4.00
CA TYR A 195 -17.67 5.07 -4.26
C TYR A 195 -17.34 3.85 -5.13
N ALA A 196 -16.28 3.90 -5.93
CA ALA A 196 -15.96 2.87 -6.92
C ALA A 196 -14.98 1.80 -6.41
N GLN A 197 -14.66 1.72 -5.11
CA GLN A 197 -13.58 0.87 -4.56
C GLN A 197 -12.23 1.09 -5.25
N ASN A 198 -12.17 1.99 -6.19
CA ASN A 198 -11.00 2.33 -6.95
C ASN A 198 -10.28 3.46 -6.23
N LEU A 199 -9.02 3.26 -5.94
CA LEU A 199 -8.12 4.31 -5.48
C LEU A 199 -7.78 5.31 -6.59
N LEU A 200 -8.68 5.45 -7.56
CA LEU A 200 -8.52 6.31 -8.73
C LEU A 200 -9.08 7.71 -8.46
N VAL A 201 -8.81 8.26 -7.25
CA VAL A 201 -9.15 9.65 -6.91
C VAL A 201 -8.72 10.59 -8.03
N ARG A 202 -7.50 10.43 -8.53
CA ARG A 202 -6.99 11.23 -9.64
C ARG A 202 -7.85 11.11 -10.91
N ARG A 203 -8.22 9.89 -11.30
CA ARG A 203 -9.06 9.68 -12.47
C ARG A 203 -10.45 10.31 -12.32
N ASN A 204 -11.06 10.15 -11.14
CA ASN A 204 -12.37 10.76 -10.87
C ASN A 204 -12.27 12.29 -10.88
N LEU A 205 -11.18 12.84 -10.34
CA LEU A 205 -10.89 14.27 -10.39
C LEU A 205 -10.76 14.78 -11.83
N GLU A 206 -9.99 14.09 -12.66
CA GLU A 206 -9.79 14.47 -14.08
C GLU A 206 -11.08 14.39 -14.91
N HIS A 207 -11.96 13.43 -14.60
CA HIS A 207 -13.19 13.19 -15.38
C HIS A 207 -14.41 13.96 -14.86
N GLN A 208 -14.43 14.39 -13.61
CA GLN A 208 -15.61 14.93 -12.94
C GLN A 208 -15.34 16.24 -12.19
N GLY A 209 -14.08 16.56 -11.89
CA GLY A 209 -13.67 17.73 -11.11
C GLY A 209 -13.53 18.98 -11.95
N PHE A 210 -14.61 19.42 -12.59
CA PHE A 210 -14.58 20.61 -13.44
C PHE A 210 -14.73 21.90 -12.60
N PRO A 211 -13.97 22.97 -12.91
CA PRO A 211 -13.99 24.20 -12.12
C PRO A 211 -15.37 24.88 -12.11
N ILE A 212 -16.21 24.61 -13.12
CA ILE A 212 -17.58 25.15 -13.22
C ILE A 212 -18.54 24.47 -12.20
N THR A 213 -18.14 23.38 -11.55
CA THR A 213 -18.97 22.64 -10.60
C THR A 213 -18.70 23.04 -9.16
N ARG A 214 -19.62 22.71 -8.26
CA ARG A 214 -19.55 23.08 -6.82
C ARG A 214 -19.43 21.84 -5.95
N VAL A 215 -18.89 22.02 -4.74
CA VAL A 215 -18.82 20.97 -3.72
C VAL A 215 -20.18 20.78 -3.02
N THR A 216 -20.81 21.89 -2.61
CA THR A 216 -22.09 21.90 -1.90
C THR A 216 -23.12 22.75 -2.60
N ASN A 217 -24.35 22.35 -2.45
CA ASN A 217 -25.54 23.13 -2.83
C ASN A 217 -25.71 24.33 -1.88
N PRO A 218 -26.56 25.32 -2.24
CA PRO A 218 -26.85 26.46 -1.38
C PRO A 218 -27.44 26.10 -0.02
N ASP A 219 -28.13 24.97 0.09
CA ASP A 219 -28.72 24.42 1.31
C ASP A 219 -27.73 23.59 2.14
N GLY A 220 -26.44 23.50 1.71
CA GLY A 220 -25.40 22.75 2.40
C GLY A 220 -25.33 21.27 2.06
N THR A 221 -26.25 20.72 1.27
CA THR A 221 -26.18 19.34 0.81
C THR A 221 -25.05 19.14 -0.22
N TRP A 222 -24.54 17.92 -0.36
CA TRP A 222 -23.55 17.59 -1.39
C TRP A 222 -24.15 17.75 -2.80
N THR A 223 -23.33 18.21 -3.74
CA THR A 223 -23.66 18.17 -5.16
C THR A 223 -23.35 16.82 -5.78
N ALA A 224 -23.92 16.51 -6.93
CA ALA A 224 -23.51 15.36 -7.73
C ALA A 224 -22.01 15.37 -8.06
N ALA A 225 -21.42 16.55 -8.33
CA ALA A 225 -19.99 16.69 -8.58
C ALA A 225 -19.14 16.24 -7.40
N ALA A 226 -19.51 16.60 -6.16
CA ALA A 226 -18.80 16.17 -4.96
C ALA A 226 -18.82 14.66 -4.78
N VAL A 227 -19.91 14.00 -5.14
CA VAL A 227 -20.03 12.53 -5.05
C VAL A 227 -19.26 11.84 -6.18
N TYR A 228 -19.43 12.29 -7.43
CA TYR A 228 -18.79 11.64 -8.57
C TYR A 228 -17.28 11.89 -8.66
N THR A 229 -16.76 12.98 -8.09
CA THR A 229 -15.31 13.14 -7.85
C THR A 229 -14.79 12.23 -6.73
N GLY A 230 -15.69 11.75 -5.86
CA GLY A 230 -15.35 11.00 -4.65
C GLY A 230 -15.06 11.88 -3.43
N TYR A 231 -15.13 13.21 -3.57
CA TYR A 231 -14.85 14.15 -2.48
C TYR A 231 -15.77 13.92 -1.27
N ALA A 232 -17.08 13.82 -1.51
CA ALA A 232 -18.05 13.62 -0.45
C ALA A 232 -17.82 12.32 0.32
N ASN A 233 -17.51 11.20 -0.37
CA ASN A 233 -17.19 9.93 0.28
C ASN A 233 -15.97 10.04 1.21
N MET A 234 -14.94 10.74 0.76
CA MET A 234 -13.72 10.95 1.55
C MET A 234 -13.96 11.92 2.71
N ALA A 235 -14.75 12.98 2.50
CA ALA A 235 -15.06 13.98 3.52
C ALA A 235 -15.91 13.40 4.66
N GLU A 236 -16.85 12.50 4.37
CA GLU A 236 -17.65 11.81 5.38
C GLU A 236 -16.84 10.73 6.12
N GLY A 237 -15.74 10.22 5.52
CA GLY A 237 -14.83 9.27 6.15
C GLY A 237 -15.38 7.86 6.36
N ASN A 238 -16.58 7.55 5.84
CA ASN A 238 -17.25 6.25 6.02
C ASN A 238 -16.88 5.23 4.95
N SER A 239 -16.18 5.65 3.88
CA SER A 239 -15.66 4.78 2.84
C SER A 239 -14.14 4.75 2.92
N TYR A 240 -13.58 3.56 3.15
CA TYR A 240 -12.14 3.42 3.36
C TYR A 240 -11.63 2.04 2.98
N ARG A 241 -10.31 1.94 2.86
CA ARG A 241 -9.57 0.69 2.75
C ARG A 241 -8.58 0.58 3.90
N ASP A 242 -8.67 -0.51 4.65
CA ASP A 242 -7.69 -0.92 5.64
C ASP A 242 -6.85 -2.08 5.14
N ASN A 243 -5.54 -1.92 5.16
CA ASN A 243 -4.59 -2.98 4.91
C ASN A 243 -3.78 -3.25 6.17
N LEU A 244 -3.87 -4.46 6.69
CA LEU A 244 -3.01 -4.96 7.76
C LEU A 244 -2.13 -6.06 7.20
N LYS A 245 -0.82 -5.93 7.37
CA LYS A 245 0.15 -6.93 6.97
C LYS A 245 1.07 -7.28 8.12
N PHE A 246 1.25 -8.57 8.32
CA PHE A 246 2.08 -9.14 9.35
C PHE A 246 3.04 -10.13 8.72
N ASP A 247 4.34 -9.93 8.93
CA ASP A 247 5.40 -10.80 8.47
C ASP A 247 6.22 -11.28 9.67
N MET A 248 6.45 -12.57 9.80
CA MET A 248 7.38 -13.15 10.75
C MET A 248 8.32 -14.09 10.02
N LYS A 249 9.61 -13.91 10.20
CA LYS A 249 10.63 -14.83 9.68
C LYS A 249 11.55 -15.25 10.83
N ASN A 250 11.73 -16.55 10.99
CA ASN A 250 12.74 -17.11 11.89
C ASN A 250 13.72 -17.95 11.05
N THR A 251 15.01 -17.81 11.32
CA THR A 251 16.06 -18.62 10.72
C THR A 251 16.98 -19.11 11.84
N THR A 252 17.12 -20.42 11.94
CA THR A 252 18.08 -21.07 12.83
C THR A 252 19.17 -21.70 12.00
N VAL A 253 20.43 -21.47 12.39
CA VAL A 253 21.62 -22.04 11.74
C VAL A 253 22.41 -22.81 12.78
N VAL A 254 22.78 -24.03 12.46
CA VAL A 254 23.66 -24.89 13.27
C VAL A 254 24.92 -25.15 12.47
N THR A 255 26.07 -24.87 13.08
CA THR A 255 27.38 -25.15 12.50
C THR A 255 28.14 -26.09 13.43
N ILE A 256 28.68 -27.16 12.89
CA ILE A 256 29.40 -28.23 13.61
C ILE A 256 30.78 -28.41 12.93
N ASP A 257 31.83 -28.07 13.67
CA ASP A 257 33.22 -28.34 13.26
C ASP A 257 33.57 -29.78 13.63
N LEU A 258 33.25 -30.76 12.75
CA LEU A 258 33.50 -32.16 12.96
C LEU A 258 35.02 -32.49 13.07
N ILE A 259 35.80 -31.86 12.21
CA ILE A 259 37.26 -31.85 12.27
C ILE A 259 37.65 -30.39 12.05
N LYS A 260 38.29 -29.81 13.08
CA LYS A 260 38.65 -28.39 13.11
C LYS A 260 39.36 -27.95 11.82
N ASP A 261 38.80 -26.94 11.16
CA ASP A 261 39.28 -26.34 9.92
C ASP A 261 39.35 -27.28 8.70
N VAL A 262 38.85 -28.54 8.83
CA VAL A 262 38.90 -29.55 7.78
C VAL A 262 37.52 -30.02 7.34
N LEU A 263 36.66 -30.36 8.30
CA LEU A 263 35.34 -30.94 7.99
C LEU A 263 34.26 -30.21 8.80
N VAL A 264 33.42 -29.45 8.11
CA VAL A 264 32.38 -28.63 8.72
C VAL A 264 31.01 -29.06 8.17
N ALA A 265 30.08 -29.38 9.06
CA ALA A 265 28.68 -29.57 8.75
C ALA A 265 27.90 -28.30 9.10
N LYS A 266 27.04 -27.84 8.20
CA LYS A 266 26.17 -26.70 8.42
C LYS A 266 24.74 -27.03 7.99
N ALA A 267 23.79 -26.73 8.87
CA ALA A 267 22.37 -26.82 8.56
C ALA A 267 21.67 -25.53 8.93
N ASP A 268 20.70 -25.13 8.13
CA ASP A 268 19.80 -24.02 8.43
C ASP A 268 18.37 -24.40 8.15
N TYR A 269 17.48 -23.83 8.94
CA TYR A 269 16.05 -23.91 8.74
C TYR A 269 15.43 -22.53 8.89
N SER A 270 14.62 -22.15 7.91
CA SER A 270 13.88 -20.89 7.90
C SER A 270 12.38 -21.15 7.81
N TYR A 271 11.64 -20.48 8.65
CA TYR A 271 10.19 -20.39 8.59
C TYR A 271 9.76 -18.95 8.34
N LEU A 272 8.95 -18.72 7.30
CA LEU A 272 8.32 -17.45 7.01
C LEU A 272 6.81 -17.62 7.11
N PHE A 273 6.19 -16.80 7.95
CA PHE A 273 4.75 -16.63 8.01
C PHE A 273 4.39 -15.21 7.57
N ASN A 274 3.51 -15.10 6.58
CA ASN A 274 2.97 -13.84 6.12
C ASN A 274 1.45 -13.91 6.20
N HIS A 275 0.85 -12.93 6.84
CA HIS A 275 -0.60 -12.75 6.88
C HIS A 275 -0.94 -11.33 6.47
N SER A 276 -1.83 -11.19 5.49
CA SER A 276 -2.37 -9.89 5.09
C SER A 276 -3.89 -9.92 5.10
N ARG A 277 -4.48 -8.85 5.59
CA ARG A 277 -5.92 -8.62 5.58
C ARG A 277 -6.21 -7.27 4.99
N GLN A 278 -7.05 -7.23 3.96
CA GLN A 278 -7.57 -6.01 3.37
C GLN A 278 -9.06 -5.95 3.60
N ASN A 279 -9.54 -4.84 4.17
CA ASN A 279 -10.95 -4.52 4.30
C ASN A 279 -11.27 -3.35 3.39
N ASP A 280 -12.19 -3.53 2.47
CA ASP A 280 -12.75 -2.49 1.62
C ASP A 280 -14.17 -2.19 2.13
N VAL A 281 -14.40 -0.97 2.55
CA VAL A 281 -15.68 -0.47 3.05
C VAL A 281 -16.15 0.66 2.15
N ILE A 282 -17.36 0.52 1.61
CA ILE A 282 -18.03 1.54 0.80
C ILE A 282 -19.36 1.86 1.45
N SER A 283 -19.51 3.08 1.93
CA SER A 283 -20.77 3.62 2.44
C SER A 283 -21.47 4.45 1.38
N GLN A 284 -22.78 4.51 1.48
CA GLN A 284 -23.60 5.42 0.69
C GLN A 284 -23.35 6.86 1.13
N VAL A 285 -23.37 7.78 0.18
CA VAL A 285 -23.37 9.21 0.42
C VAL A 285 -24.61 9.80 -0.24
N THR A 286 -25.31 10.67 0.46
CA THR A 286 -26.50 11.33 -0.05
C THR A 286 -26.16 12.70 -0.61
N TYR A 287 -26.59 12.95 -1.84
CA TYR A 287 -26.47 14.25 -2.50
C TYR A 287 -27.85 14.74 -2.96
N SER A 288 -27.91 16.00 -3.38
CA SER A 288 -29.14 16.62 -3.87
C SER A 288 -28.93 17.27 -5.22
N ASN A 289 -29.96 17.22 -6.07
CA ASN A 289 -30.03 18.03 -7.31
C ASN A 289 -31.00 19.20 -7.18
N GLY A 290 -31.76 19.31 -6.06
CA GLY A 290 -32.75 20.38 -5.86
C GLY A 290 -33.28 20.33 -4.43
N PRO A 291 -33.92 21.40 -3.95
CA PRO A 291 -34.44 21.46 -2.58
C PRO A 291 -35.35 20.27 -2.24
N GLY A 292 -35.03 19.57 -1.13
CA GLY A 292 -35.80 18.42 -0.66
C GLY A 292 -35.59 17.12 -1.43
N ILE A 293 -34.76 17.09 -2.48
CA ILE A 293 -34.43 15.89 -3.23
C ILE A 293 -33.20 15.23 -2.58
N GLN A 294 -33.30 13.92 -2.32
CA GLN A 294 -32.20 13.12 -1.78
C GLN A 294 -31.91 11.94 -2.70
N ILE A 295 -30.65 11.80 -3.09
CA ILE A 295 -30.17 10.71 -3.96
C ILE A 295 -28.98 10.07 -3.27
N SER A 296 -29.10 8.78 -2.94
CA SER A 296 -28.01 8.02 -2.32
C SER A 296 -27.13 7.34 -3.39
N TYR A 297 -25.82 7.44 -3.24
CA TYR A 297 -24.87 6.82 -4.15
C TYR A 297 -23.64 6.27 -3.38
N PRO A 298 -23.15 5.04 -3.71
CA PRO A 298 -23.74 4.08 -4.65
C PRO A 298 -25.11 3.57 -4.19
N ALA A 299 -25.78 2.79 -5.02
CA ALA A 299 -27.11 2.26 -4.72
C ALA A 299 -27.16 1.36 -3.47
N SER A 300 -26.02 0.74 -3.11
CA SER A 300 -25.87 -0.06 -1.88
C SER A 300 -24.49 0.14 -1.29
N SER A 301 -24.41 0.18 0.03
CA SER A 301 -23.14 0.06 0.77
C SER A 301 -22.59 -1.35 0.66
N SER A 302 -21.29 -1.53 0.88
CA SER A 302 -20.66 -2.86 0.83
C SER A 302 -19.43 -2.95 1.71
N MET A 303 -19.16 -4.16 2.22
CA MET A 303 -17.90 -4.51 2.87
C MET A 303 -17.32 -5.75 2.23
N ARG A 304 -16.03 -5.71 1.93
CA ARG A 304 -15.26 -6.83 1.38
C ARG A 304 -13.99 -7.01 2.16
N THR A 305 -13.73 -8.25 2.58
CA THR A 305 -12.50 -8.64 3.27
C THR A 305 -11.74 -9.66 2.41
N THR A 306 -10.49 -9.38 2.15
CA THR A 306 -9.57 -10.34 1.49
C THR A 306 -8.47 -10.68 2.49
N GLU A 307 -8.30 -11.98 2.76
CA GLU A 307 -7.25 -12.49 3.62
C GLU A 307 -6.31 -13.38 2.82
N THR A 308 -5.01 -13.15 2.96
CA THR A 308 -3.97 -13.98 2.36
C THR A 308 -3.04 -14.46 3.45
N GLN A 309 -2.83 -15.77 3.53
CA GLN A 309 -1.89 -16.40 4.44
C GLN A 309 -0.85 -17.16 3.62
N ILE A 310 0.42 -16.92 3.90
CA ILE A 310 1.54 -17.62 3.28
C ILE A 310 2.40 -18.24 4.37
N GLU A 311 2.64 -19.53 4.27
CA GLU A 311 3.59 -20.29 5.05
C GLU A 311 4.71 -20.78 4.13
N TYR A 312 5.95 -20.48 4.48
CA TYR A 312 7.09 -20.92 3.71
C TYR A 312 8.16 -21.52 4.62
N HIS A 313 8.53 -22.72 4.32
CA HIS A 313 9.57 -23.48 4.99
C HIS A 313 10.74 -23.67 4.04
N SER A 314 11.95 -23.46 4.52
CA SER A 314 13.16 -23.72 3.74
C SER A 314 14.23 -24.28 4.66
N GLY A 315 14.84 -25.35 4.23
CA GLY A 315 15.93 -26.01 4.95
C GLY A 315 17.10 -26.32 4.03
N ASN A 316 18.31 -26.12 4.51
CA ASN A 316 19.54 -26.51 3.83
C ASN A 316 20.42 -27.30 4.79
N ALA A 317 21.10 -28.30 4.28
CA ALA A 317 22.18 -28.96 4.99
C ALA A 317 23.33 -29.25 4.04
N ASN A 318 24.54 -29.00 4.49
CA ASN A 318 25.74 -29.27 3.69
C ASN A 318 26.91 -29.72 4.55
N LEU A 319 27.82 -30.41 3.92
CA LEU A 319 29.10 -30.88 4.46
C LEU A 319 30.19 -30.26 3.59
N SER A 320 31.11 -29.54 4.19
CA SER A 320 32.26 -28.91 3.51
C SER A 320 33.55 -29.59 4.02
N PHE A 321 34.33 -30.08 3.07
CA PHE A 321 35.63 -30.71 3.32
C PHE A 321 36.74 -29.89 2.69
N THR A 322 37.67 -29.44 3.54
CA THR A 322 38.84 -28.64 3.15
C THR A 322 40.10 -29.33 3.72
N PRO A 323 40.66 -30.34 3.00
CA PRO A 323 41.82 -31.07 3.50
C PRO A 323 43.05 -30.18 3.62
N ARG A 324 43.91 -30.50 4.58
CA ARG A 324 45.24 -29.85 4.70
C ARG A 324 46.14 -30.41 3.62
N LEU A 325 46.44 -29.62 2.60
CA LEU A 325 47.34 -29.93 1.50
C LEU A 325 48.63 -29.16 1.60
N PRO A 326 49.71 -29.54 0.87
CA PRO A 326 50.91 -28.70 0.75
C PRO A 326 50.58 -27.25 0.33
N GLU A 327 51.47 -26.31 0.70
CA GLU A 327 51.20 -24.85 0.60
C GLU A 327 50.75 -24.35 -0.76
N ASP A 328 51.16 -25.02 -1.85
CA ASP A 328 50.76 -24.64 -3.21
C ASP A 328 49.37 -25.14 -3.63
N HIS A 329 48.72 -25.98 -2.84
CA HIS A 329 47.47 -26.65 -3.21
C HIS A 329 46.35 -26.29 -2.25
N SER A 330 45.20 -25.95 -2.77
CA SER A 330 43.96 -25.83 -2.00
C SER A 330 42.82 -26.59 -2.64
N LEU A 331 42.06 -27.33 -1.86
CA LEU A 331 40.90 -28.08 -2.29
C LEU A 331 39.75 -27.79 -1.32
N ASN A 332 38.59 -27.47 -1.87
CA ASN A 332 37.34 -27.40 -1.12
C ASN A 332 36.26 -28.19 -1.85
N VAL A 333 35.70 -29.16 -1.17
CA VAL A 333 34.59 -29.98 -1.68
C VAL A 333 33.39 -29.78 -0.77
N MET A 334 32.25 -29.53 -1.34
CA MET A 334 30.98 -29.38 -0.60
C MET A 334 29.91 -30.21 -1.28
N ALA A 335 29.12 -30.91 -0.47
CA ALA A 335 27.89 -31.56 -0.88
C ALA A 335 26.77 -31.27 0.10
N GLY A 336 25.55 -31.18 -0.39
CA GLY A 336 24.41 -30.88 0.45
C GLY A 336 23.08 -31.04 -0.27
N TRP A 337 22.02 -30.78 0.48
CA TRP A 337 20.66 -30.74 -0.05
C TRP A 337 19.93 -29.53 0.48
N ASN A 338 18.87 -29.15 -0.25
CA ASN A 338 17.90 -28.18 0.21
C ASN A 338 16.48 -28.72 0.04
N ILE A 339 15.59 -28.25 0.90
CA ILE A 339 14.16 -28.50 0.84
C ILE A 339 13.41 -27.17 0.97
N GLU A 340 12.39 -27.02 0.16
CA GLU A 340 11.48 -25.88 0.28
C GLU A 340 10.03 -26.36 0.17
N HIS A 341 9.17 -25.73 0.96
CA HIS A 341 7.73 -25.93 0.89
C HIS A 341 7.04 -24.58 1.09
N LYS A 342 6.11 -24.25 0.20
CA LYS A 342 5.33 -23.02 0.28
C LYS A 342 3.86 -23.31 0.08
N ARG A 343 3.05 -22.84 1.04
CA ARG A 343 1.60 -22.87 0.98
C ARG A 343 1.08 -21.44 1.01
N ALA A 344 0.17 -21.13 0.09
CA ALA A 344 -0.56 -19.87 0.09
C ALA A 344 -2.05 -20.16 0.08
N ARG A 345 -2.78 -19.48 0.95
CA ARG A 345 -4.25 -19.51 1.01
C ARG A 345 -4.76 -18.12 0.84
N ASN A 346 -5.81 -17.97 0.04
CA ASN A 346 -6.45 -16.70 -0.22
C ASN A 346 -7.96 -16.87 -0.05
N THR A 347 -8.55 -16.06 0.80
CA THR A 347 -9.98 -16.09 1.10
C THR A 347 -10.55 -14.70 0.91
N ARG A 348 -11.67 -14.61 0.21
CA ARG A 348 -12.43 -13.37 0.05
C ARG A 348 -13.83 -13.58 0.57
N MET A 349 -14.29 -12.66 1.40
CA MET A 349 -15.67 -12.59 1.86
C MET A 349 -16.22 -11.20 1.61
N GLY A 350 -17.52 -11.09 1.42
CA GLY A 350 -18.20 -9.82 1.22
C GLY A 350 -19.67 -9.90 1.53
N ARG A 351 -20.24 -8.73 1.85
CA ARG A 351 -21.67 -8.52 2.04
C ARG A 351 -22.02 -7.10 1.65
N ASP A 352 -23.23 -6.91 1.16
CA ASP A 352 -23.77 -5.61 0.81
C ASP A 352 -24.84 -5.18 1.83
N GLY A 353 -25.18 -3.88 1.83
CA GLY A 353 -26.30 -3.32 2.60
C GLY A 353 -26.02 -3.19 4.11
N PHE A 354 -25.42 -2.08 4.54
CA PHE A 354 -25.33 -1.75 5.96
C PHE A 354 -26.71 -1.42 6.51
N ILE A 355 -27.08 -2.02 7.66
CA ILE A 355 -28.28 -1.67 8.42
C ILE A 355 -28.06 -0.35 9.18
N VAL A 356 -26.80 -0.10 9.60
CA VAL A 356 -26.42 1.12 10.32
C VAL A 356 -25.24 1.75 9.58
N ASP A 357 -25.43 2.96 9.06
CA ASP A 357 -24.39 3.71 8.38
C ASP A 357 -23.19 3.99 9.29
N GLY A 358 -22.00 3.94 8.71
CA GLY A 358 -20.75 4.16 9.44
C GLY A 358 -20.34 3.05 10.42
N LYS A 359 -21.10 1.94 10.50
CA LYS A 359 -20.77 0.77 11.32
C LYS A 359 -20.62 -0.49 10.47
N PRO A 360 -19.52 -0.63 9.71
CA PRO A 360 -19.29 -1.80 8.88
C PRO A 360 -19.04 -3.05 9.74
N ASN A 361 -20.04 -3.92 9.79
CA ASN A 361 -19.96 -5.19 10.49
C ASN A 361 -20.85 -6.21 9.75
N TYR A 362 -20.29 -7.35 9.37
CA TYR A 362 -21.03 -8.40 8.66
C TYR A 362 -22.34 -8.81 9.32
N SER A 363 -22.41 -8.79 10.66
CA SER A 363 -23.65 -9.08 11.41
C SER A 363 -24.70 -7.96 11.34
N LEU A 364 -24.32 -6.76 10.90
CA LEU A 364 -25.19 -5.59 10.72
C LEU A 364 -25.38 -5.25 9.24
N MET A 365 -25.44 -6.27 8.39
CA MET A 365 -25.65 -6.16 6.97
C MET A 365 -26.76 -7.10 6.52
N ASN A 366 -27.57 -6.70 5.58
CA ASN A 366 -28.78 -7.42 5.14
C ASN A 366 -28.76 -7.92 3.69
N GLY A 367 -27.71 -7.64 2.95
CA GLY A 367 -27.53 -8.10 1.59
C GLY A 367 -27.01 -9.54 1.46
N ILE A 368 -26.71 -9.94 0.25
CA ILE A 368 -26.21 -11.29 -0.06
C ILE A 368 -24.78 -11.46 0.43
N ASP A 369 -24.51 -12.60 1.07
CA ASP A 369 -23.17 -13.02 1.47
C ASP A 369 -22.49 -13.78 0.37
N TYR A 370 -21.18 -13.64 0.27
CA TYR A 370 -20.35 -14.59 -0.46
C TYR A 370 -19.03 -14.82 0.27
N VAL A 371 -18.58 -16.06 0.25
CA VAL A 371 -17.25 -16.48 0.70
C VAL A 371 -16.64 -17.26 -0.45
N LEU A 372 -15.47 -16.83 -0.91
CA LEU A 372 -14.74 -17.48 -2.00
C LEU A 372 -13.34 -17.82 -1.51
N GLU A 373 -12.96 -19.09 -1.61
CA GLU A 373 -11.56 -19.46 -1.63
C GLU A 373 -11.02 -19.14 -3.01
N ASP A 374 -10.05 -18.23 -3.09
CA ASP A 374 -9.54 -17.73 -4.37
C ASP A 374 -8.73 -18.84 -5.08
N ALA A 375 -8.88 -18.91 -6.40
CA ALA A 375 -8.09 -19.76 -7.29
C ALA A 375 -6.57 -19.51 -7.24
N ASN A 376 -6.11 -18.44 -6.57
CA ASN A 376 -4.71 -18.15 -6.30
C ASN A 376 -4.13 -18.86 -5.08
N SER A 377 -4.90 -19.73 -4.41
CA SER A 377 -4.38 -20.63 -3.39
C SER A 377 -3.51 -21.70 -4.05
N TYR A 378 -2.32 -21.92 -3.50
CA TYR A 378 -1.40 -22.92 -4.05
C TYR A 378 -0.53 -23.55 -2.96
N ASP A 379 -0.04 -24.73 -3.28
CA ASP A 379 0.89 -25.52 -2.45
C ASP A 379 1.96 -26.12 -3.37
N TRP A 380 3.23 -25.92 -3.05
CA TRP A 380 4.33 -26.52 -3.78
C TRP A 380 5.53 -26.80 -2.89
N GLY A 381 6.31 -27.77 -3.28
CA GLY A 381 7.57 -28.07 -2.63
C GLY A 381 8.59 -28.67 -3.60
N PHE A 382 9.85 -28.56 -3.25
CA PHE A 382 10.90 -29.27 -3.97
C PHE A 382 12.05 -29.66 -3.03
N VAL A 383 12.82 -30.66 -3.48
CA VAL A 383 14.08 -31.06 -2.88
C VAL A 383 15.17 -30.97 -3.93
N GLY A 384 16.28 -30.35 -3.57
CA GLY A 384 17.46 -30.24 -4.42
C GLY A 384 18.68 -30.85 -3.76
N ILE A 385 19.53 -31.49 -4.56
CA ILE A 385 20.87 -31.96 -4.15
C ILE A 385 21.89 -31.15 -4.92
N PHE A 386 22.93 -30.73 -4.24
CA PHE A 386 24.00 -29.96 -4.86
C PHE A 386 25.38 -30.40 -4.39
N TYR A 387 26.36 -30.21 -5.24
CA TYR A 387 27.77 -30.42 -4.92
C TYR A 387 28.62 -29.35 -5.58
N ARG A 388 29.78 -29.07 -4.99
CA ARG A 388 30.78 -28.18 -5.51
C ARG A 388 32.16 -28.69 -5.18
N ALA A 389 33.08 -28.68 -6.15
CA ALA A 389 34.50 -28.88 -5.95
C ALA A 389 35.27 -27.66 -6.48
N SER A 390 36.23 -27.19 -5.71
CA SER A 390 37.06 -26.05 -6.03
C SER A 390 38.49 -26.41 -5.70
N TYR A 391 39.35 -26.37 -6.70
CA TYR A 391 40.78 -26.62 -6.54
C TYR A 391 41.59 -25.44 -7.07
N ALA A 392 42.64 -25.08 -6.36
CA ALA A 392 43.58 -24.06 -6.82
C ALA A 392 45.02 -24.53 -6.58
N TYR A 393 45.89 -24.24 -7.55
CA TYR A 393 47.34 -24.42 -7.47
C TYR A 393 48.03 -23.07 -7.52
N LYS A 394 48.85 -22.75 -6.50
CA LYS A 394 49.53 -21.45 -6.36
C LYS A 394 48.59 -20.23 -6.45
N GLY A 395 47.37 -20.38 -6.00
CA GLY A 395 46.36 -19.32 -6.09
C GLY A 395 45.87 -19.02 -7.51
N LYS A 396 46.23 -19.84 -8.48
CA LYS A 396 45.82 -19.76 -9.87
C LYS A 396 45.04 -21.04 -10.23
N TYR A 397 43.84 -20.92 -10.88
CA TYR A 397 42.92 -21.98 -11.26
C TYR A 397 41.94 -22.37 -10.14
#